data_3c5ca65a948ca8f108ab8688e73372cd
#
_entry.id   3c5ca65a948ca8f108ab8688e73372cd
#
_cell.length_a   1.000
_cell.length_b   1.000
_cell.length_c   1.000
_cell.angle_alpha   90.00
_cell.angle_beta   90.00
_cell.angle_gamma   90.00
#
_symmetry.space_group_name_H-M   'P 1'
#
loop_
_entity.id
_entity.type
_entity.pdbx_description
1 polymer ?
#
loop_
_entity_poly.entity_id
_entity_poly.type
_entity_poly.pdbx_seq_one_letter_code
_entity_poly.pdbx_strand_id
1 'polypeptide(L)'
;MQTWAISANSGQSTMTIRVLFVCHGNICRSPMAEFIFKNLVNQKRLSGEFTVGSAATSTEEIYRGRGNPIYPPAAEQLRLNGIPFDDHRAVQVCRDDYDKYDYLVYMDQHNRRNLLRIIGSDPLNKCRRLLDFTDSPRDVSDPWYTGDFDLTYRDLTRGCTALLDYLMSQMNDR
;
A
#
# COMPACT_ATOMS: atom_id res chain seq x y z
N MET A 1 52.49 19.73 -12.92
CA MET A 1 51.89 18.44 -12.55
C MET A 1 50.52 18.68 -11.97
N GLN A 2 49.48 18.45 -12.79
CA GLN A 2 48.08 18.58 -12.35
C GLN A 2 47.56 17.23 -11.89
N THR A 3 47.26 17.12 -10.59
CA THR A 3 46.63 15.94 -10.02
C THR A 3 45.12 15.99 -10.24
N TRP A 4 44.60 15.10 -11.07
CA TRP A 4 43.17 14.88 -11.26
C TRP A 4 42.63 14.14 -10.03
N ALA A 5 41.85 14.81 -9.22
CA ALA A 5 41.06 14.15 -8.18
C ALA A 5 39.91 13.39 -8.84
N ILE A 6 39.97 12.07 -8.84
CA ILE A 6 38.86 11.20 -9.23
C ILE A 6 37.82 11.30 -8.11
N SER A 7 36.75 12.02 -8.37
CA SER A 7 35.56 12.00 -7.51
C SER A 7 34.95 10.59 -7.61
N ALA A 8 35.16 9.80 -6.57
CA ALA A 8 34.45 8.53 -6.40
C ALA A 8 32.99 8.85 -6.13
N ASN A 9 32.18 8.80 -7.18
CA ASN A 9 30.72 8.79 -7.06
C ASN A 9 30.34 7.41 -6.54
N SER A 10 30.25 7.27 -5.21
CA SER A 10 29.69 6.08 -4.57
C SER A 10 28.19 6.08 -4.83
N GLY A 11 27.78 5.51 -5.96
CA GLY A 11 26.40 5.19 -6.25
C GLY A 11 25.95 4.11 -5.25
N GLN A 12 25.56 4.51 -4.05
CA GLN A 12 24.76 3.67 -3.18
C GLN A 12 23.42 3.48 -3.90
N SER A 13 23.24 2.29 -4.48
CA SER A 13 21.94 1.81 -4.91
C SER A 13 21.07 1.74 -3.66
N THR A 14 20.29 2.78 -3.39
CA THR A 14 19.27 2.76 -2.33
C THR A 14 18.20 1.78 -2.75
N MET A 15 18.16 0.61 -2.08
CA MET A 15 17.12 -0.39 -2.31
C MET A 15 15.82 0.17 -1.77
N THR A 16 14.87 0.50 -2.66
CA THR A 16 13.54 0.96 -2.28
C THR A 16 12.72 -0.18 -1.66
N ILE A 17 11.95 0.12 -0.61
CA ILE A 17 10.95 -0.78 -0.05
C ILE A 17 9.68 -0.67 -0.88
N ARG A 18 9.18 -1.81 -1.38
CA ARG A 18 8.04 -1.89 -2.29
C ARG A 18 6.83 -2.46 -1.56
N VAL A 19 5.78 -1.67 -1.43
CA VAL A 19 4.54 -1.99 -0.69
C VAL A 19 3.36 -1.98 -1.63
N LEU A 20 2.60 -3.08 -1.66
CA LEU A 20 1.34 -3.21 -2.38
C LEU A 20 0.19 -3.34 -1.37
N PHE A 21 -0.73 -2.39 -1.35
CA PHE A 21 -1.96 -2.50 -0.58
C PHE A 21 -3.02 -3.27 -1.37
N VAL A 22 -3.70 -4.20 -0.71
CA VAL A 22 -4.65 -5.11 -1.37
C VAL A 22 -5.99 -5.10 -0.65
N CYS A 23 -7.08 -4.96 -1.42
CA CYS A 23 -8.43 -5.19 -0.93
C CYS A 23 -9.25 -5.93 -1.99
N HIS A 24 -10.57 -6.03 -1.81
CA HIS A 24 -11.42 -6.77 -2.74
C HIS A 24 -11.51 -6.13 -4.12
N GLY A 25 -11.93 -4.86 -4.20
CA GLY A 25 -12.22 -4.18 -5.47
C GLY A 25 -11.20 -3.15 -5.93
N ASN A 26 -10.28 -2.73 -5.08
CA ASN A 26 -9.29 -1.67 -5.37
C ASN A 26 -9.91 -0.30 -5.73
N ILE A 27 -11.06 0.02 -5.15
CA ILE A 27 -11.73 1.33 -5.31
C ILE A 27 -11.98 2.06 -3.98
N CYS A 28 -11.84 1.39 -2.84
CA CYS A 28 -12.04 1.97 -1.50
C CYS A 28 -10.79 1.84 -0.63
N ARG A 29 -10.67 0.74 0.12
CA ARG A 29 -9.65 0.57 1.18
C ARG A 29 -8.22 0.62 0.66
N SER A 30 -7.89 -0.17 -0.36
CA SER A 30 -6.50 -0.23 -0.84
C SER A 30 -6.02 1.06 -1.51
N PRO A 31 -6.79 1.76 -2.36
CA PRO A 31 -6.33 3.03 -2.88
C PRO A 31 -6.28 4.13 -1.81
N MET A 32 -7.21 4.14 -0.85
CA MET A 32 -7.11 5.07 0.29
C MET A 32 -5.81 4.82 1.07
N ALA A 33 -5.49 3.57 1.39
CA ALA A 33 -4.25 3.22 2.08
C ALA A 33 -3.01 3.62 1.28
N GLU A 34 -3.00 3.39 -0.02
CA GLU A 34 -1.91 3.81 -0.91
C GLU A 34 -1.62 5.30 -0.78
N PHE A 35 -2.64 6.16 -0.92
CA PHE A 35 -2.44 7.61 -0.90
C PHE A 35 -2.17 8.15 0.52
N ILE A 36 -2.78 7.58 1.55
CA ILE A 36 -2.45 7.89 2.94
C ILE A 36 -0.98 7.57 3.22
N PHE A 37 -0.52 6.39 2.83
CA PHE A 37 0.86 5.97 3.05
C PHE A 37 1.86 6.82 2.25
N LYS A 38 1.58 7.11 0.98
CA LYS A 38 2.40 8.02 0.17
C LYS A 38 2.52 9.40 0.80
N ASN A 39 1.43 9.92 1.35
CA ASN A 39 1.44 11.21 2.05
C ASN A 39 2.31 11.18 3.33
N LEU A 40 2.20 10.12 4.14
CA LEU A 40 3.03 9.93 5.33
C LEU A 40 4.52 9.84 4.98
N VAL A 41 4.86 9.05 3.96
CA VAL A 41 6.24 8.91 3.44
C VAL A 41 6.78 10.26 2.96
N ASN A 42 5.96 11.03 2.25
CA ASN A 42 6.35 12.36 1.76
C ASN A 42 6.59 13.35 2.91
N GLN A 43 5.72 13.35 3.93
CA GLN A 43 5.90 14.18 5.13
C GLN A 43 7.19 13.87 5.89
N LYS A 44 7.63 12.62 5.86
CA LYS A 44 8.92 12.17 6.43
C LYS A 44 10.13 12.42 5.52
N ARG A 45 9.91 12.95 4.30
CA ARG A 45 10.94 13.13 3.26
C ARG A 45 11.63 11.84 2.84
N LEU A 46 10.85 10.74 2.80
CA LEU A 46 11.32 9.40 2.46
C LEU A 46 10.79 8.91 1.11
N SER A 47 10.31 9.79 0.23
CA SER A 47 9.68 9.42 -1.05
C SER A 47 10.60 8.61 -1.97
N GLY A 48 11.91 8.81 -1.89
CA GLY A 48 12.89 8.02 -2.65
C GLY A 48 13.14 6.61 -2.11
N GLU A 49 12.69 6.33 -0.87
CA GLU A 49 12.93 5.05 -0.18
C GLU A 49 11.80 4.06 -0.37
N PHE A 50 10.66 4.48 -0.94
CA PHE A 50 9.47 3.65 -1.08
C PHE A 50 8.90 3.67 -2.49
N THR A 51 8.43 2.49 -2.92
CA THR A 51 7.52 2.34 -4.06
C THR A 51 6.20 1.79 -3.52
N VAL A 52 5.10 2.47 -3.80
CA VAL A 52 3.79 2.15 -3.21
C VAL A 52 2.75 2.01 -4.30
N GLY A 53 1.98 0.94 -4.26
CA GLY A 53 0.86 0.70 -5.16
C GLY A 53 -0.31 0.06 -4.43
N SER A 54 -1.39 -0.18 -5.17
CA SER A 54 -2.55 -0.91 -4.68
C SER A 54 -3.19 -1.76 -5.78
N ALA A 55 -3.87 -2.83 -5.39
CA ALA A 55 -4.52 -3.75 -6.32
C ALA A 55 -5.71 -4.47 -5.67
N ALA A 56 -6.55 -5.09 -6.51
CA ALA A 56 -7.72 -5.86 -6.12
C ALA A 56 -7.44 -7.36 -6.12
N THR A 57 -8.12 -8.10 -5.26
CA THR A 57 -8.20 -9.56 -5.38
C THR A 57 -9.28 -10.02 -6.36
N SER A 58 -10.26 -9.17 -6.71
CA SER A 58 -11.33 -9.47 -7.64
C SER A 58 -11.22 -8.66 -8.94
N THR A 59 -12.02 -9.03 -9.93
CA THR A 59 -12.17 -8.29 -11.20
C THR A 59 -13.47 -7.51 -11.28
N GLU A 60 -14.24 -7.43 -10.20
CA GLU A 60 -15.58 -6.82 -10.19
C GLU A 60 -15.57 -5.36 -10.63
N GLU A 61 -14.49 -4.63 -10.32
CA GLU A 61 -14.33 -3.21 -10.66
C GLU A 61 -13.49 -2.99 -11.93
N ILE A 62 -13.33 -4.05 -12.75
CA ILE A 62 -12.57 -3.99 -14.00
C ILE A 62 -13.46 -4.46 -15.14
N TYR A 63 -13.82 -3.55 -16.04
CA TYR A 63 -14.66 -3.84 -17.19
C TYR A 63 -13.87 -3.68 -18.49
N ARG A 64 -13.81 -4.74 -19.30
CA ARG A 64 -13.08 -4.77 -20.58
C ARG A 64 -11.64 -4.26 -20.46
N GLY A 65 -10.94 -4.67 -19.40
CA GLY A 65 -9.54 -4.28 -19.16
C GLY A 65 -9.37 -2.86 -18.59
N ARG A 66 -10.44 -2.15 -18.31
CA ARG A 66 -10.40 -0.80 -17.70
C ARG A 66 -10.97 -0.84 -16.28
N GLY A 67 -10.16 -0.44 -15.32
CA GLY A 67 -10.57 -0.34 -13.92
C GLY A 67 -11.43 0.89 -13.64
N ASN A 68 -12.33 0.77 -12.68
CA ASN A 68 -13.09 1.89 -12.14
C ASN A 68 -12.19 2.82 -11.32
N PRO A 69 -12.52 4.12 -11.21
CA PRO A 69 -11.81 5.06 -10.36
C PRO A 69 -12.10 4.80 -8.88
N ILE A 70 -11.42 5.54 -8.01
CA ILE A 70 -11.74 5.54 -6.58
C ILE A 70 -13.24 5.83 -6.40
N TYR A 71 -13.89 5.02 -5.56
CA TYR A 71 -15.29 5.20 -5.23
C TYR A 71 -15.53 6.60 -4.61
N PRO A 72 -16.54 7.36 -5.05
CA PRO A 72 -16.68 8.76 -4.65
C PRO A 72 -16.64 9.04 -3.14
N PRO A 73 -17.29 8.26 -2.24
CA PRO A 73 -17.17 8.48 -0.80
C PRO A 73 -15.73 8.26 -0.27
N ALA A 74 -14.97 7.33 -0.85
CA ALA A 74 -13.56 7.12 -0.49
C ALA A 74 -12.69 8.31 -0.94
N ALA A 75 -12.89 8.80 -2.15
CA ALA A 75 -12.21 10.00 -2.65
C ALA A 75 -12.53 11.23 -1.81
N GLU A 76 -13.77 11.37 -1.35
CA GLU A 76 -14.20 12.47 -0.47
C GLU A 76 -13.47 12.44 0.87
N GLN A 77 -13.27 11.26 1.46
CA GLN A 77 -12.48 11.12 2.69
C GLN A 77 -11.04 11.62 2.51
N LEU A 78 -10.42 11.30 1.37
CA LEU A 78 -9.09 11.79 1.06
C LEU A 78 -9.06 13.33 0.95
N ARG A 79 -10.04 13.93 0.25
CA ARG A 79 -10.14 15.40 0.11
C ARG A 79 -10.38 16.10 1.45
N LEU A 80 -11.30 15.58 2.27
CA LEU A 80 -11.62 16.16 3.58
C LEU A 80 -10.42 16.18 4.52
N ASN A 81 -9.51 15.23 4.36
CA ASN A 81 -8.31 15.11 5.19
C ASN A 81 -7.04 15.64 4.52
N GLY A 82 -7.17 16.32 3.38
CA GLY A 82 -6.05 16.94 2.69
C GLY A 82 -5.02 15.96 2.12
N ILE A 83 -5.43 14.72 1.82
CA ILE A 83 -4.56 13.70 1.26
C ILE A 83 -4.55 13.83 -0.27
N PRO A 84 -3.39 14.13 -0.89
CA PRO A 84 -3.28 14.17 -2.35
C PRO A 84 -3.50 12.78 -2.97
N PHE A 85 -4.18 12.71 -4.09
CA PHE A 85 -4.34 11.49 -4.89
C PHE A 85 -4.48 11.83 -6.37
N ASP A 86 -4.17 10.87 -7.22
CA ASP A 86 -4.21 10.99 -8.69
C ASP A 86 -5.38 10.22 -9.30
N ASP A 87 -5.41 10.13 -10.64
CA ASP A 87 -6.40 9.35 -11.40
C ASP A 87 -6.10 7.84 -11.26
N HIS A 88 -6.44 7.30 -10.10
CA HIS A 88 -6.32 5.87 -9.81
C HIS A 88 -7.37 5.06 -10.57
N ARG A 89 -6.96 3.91 -11.09
CA ARG A 89 -7.85 2.91 -11.70
C ARG A 89 -7.60 1.54 -11.08
N ALA A 90 -8.69 0.83 -10.78
CA ALA A 90 -8.60 -0.52 -10.22
C ALA A 90 -7.80 -1.45 -11.13
N VAL A 91 -6.88 -2.20 -10.54
CA VAL A 91 -6.10 -3.26 -11.19
C VAL A 91 -6.16 -4.52 -10.35
N GLN A 92 -6.07 -5.69 -10.96
CA GLN A 92 -6.04 -6.95 -10.22
C GLN A 92 -4.61 -7.33 -9.86
N VAL A 93 -4.42 -7.87 -8.66
CA VAL A 93 -3.18 -8.56 -8.27
C VAL A 93 -2.91 -9.70 -9.25
N CYS A 94 -1.67 -9.85 -9.66
CA CYS A 94 -1.22 -11.01 -10.40
C CYS A 94 -0.12 -11.77 -9.62
N ARG A 95 0.19 -12.99 -10.06
CA ARG A 95 1.19 -13.83 -9.40
C ARG A 95 2.56 -13.16 -9.32
N ASP A 96 2.94 -12.44 -10.38
CA ASP A 96 4.24 -11.77 -10.46
C ASP A 96 4.40 -10.62 -9.45
N ASP A 97 3.29 -10.09 -8.89
CA ASP A 97 3.35 -9.07 -7.86
C ASP A 97 4.03 -9.56 -6.58
N TYR A 98 3.99 -10.87 -6.31
CA TYR A 98 4.69 -11.46 -5.19
C TYR A 98 6.21 -11.23 -5.26
N ASP A 99 6.79 -11.31 -6.44
CA ASP A 99 8.22 -11.07 -6.65
C ASP A 99 8.55 -9.57 -6.76
N LYS A 100 7.61 -8.77 -7.23
CA LYS A 100 7.79 -7.32 -7.41
C LYS A 100 7.77 -6.54 -6.11
N TYR A 101 6.98 -6.98 -5.12
CA TYR A 101 6.76 -6.26 -3.87
C TYR A 101 7.42 -6.97 -2.70
N ASP A 102 7.86 -6.19 -1.72
CA ASP A 102 8.42 -6.70 -0.48
C ASP A 102 7.34 -6.99 0.56
N TYR A 103 6.24 -6.24 0.50
CA TYR A 103 5.06 -6.37 1.36
C TYR A 103 3.79 -6.31 0.53
N LEU A 104 2.90 -7.29 0.72
CA LEU A 104 1.53 -7.31 0.21
C LEU A 104 0.60 -7.15 1.41
N VAL A 105 0.06 -5.94 1.60
CA VAL A 105 -0.67 -5.57 2.81
C VAL A 105 -2.17 -5.60 2.53
N TYR A 106 -2.85 -6.59 3.10
CA TYR A 106 -4.28 -6.80 2.94
C TYR A 106 -5.08 -6.22 4.12
N MET A 107 -6.40 -6.06 3.95
CA MET A 107 -7.28 -5.37 4.90
C MET A 107 -8.02 -6.32 5.83
N ASP A 108 -8.44 -7.49 5.34
CA ASP A 108 -9.23 -8.46 6.08
C ASP A 108 -8.91 -9.90 5.69
N GLN A 109 -9.45 -10.87 6.43
CA GLN A 109 -9.19 -12.29 6.17
C GLN A 109 -9.78 -12.78 4.86
N HIS A 110 -10.83 -12.15 4.33
CA HIS A 110 -11.36 -12.47 3.01
C HIS A 110 -10.35 -12.07 1.92
N ASN A 111 -9.76 -10.89 2.03
CA ASN A 111 -8.67 -10.48 1.13
C ASN A 111 -7.50 -11.46 1.19
N ARG A 112 -7.11 -11.90 2.39
CA ARG A 112 -6.02 -12.87 2.55
C ARG A 112 -6.27 -14.16 1.79
N ARG A 113 -7.45 -14.76 1.97
CA ARG A 113 -7.80 -16.02 1.29
C ARG A 113 -7.73 -15.87 -0.24
N ASN A 114 -8.28 -14.79 -0.77
CA ASN A 114 -8.30 -14.55 -2.22
C ASN A 114 -6.91 -14.20 -2.75
N LEU A 115 -6.13 -13.42 -2.01
CA LEU A 115 -4.75 -13.11 -2.36
C LEU A 115 -3.90 -14.38 -2.48
N LEU A 116 -3.98 -15.29 -1.50
CA LEU A 116 -3.24 -16.56 -1.53
C LEU A 116 -3.64 -17.47 -2.69
N ARG A 117 -4.91 -17.43 -3.13
CA ARG A 117 -5.35 -18.15 -4.33
C ARG A 117 -4.67 -17.62 -5.60
N ILE A 118 -4.44 -16.32 -5.68
CA ILE A 118 -3.82 -15.68 -6.86
C ILE A 118 -2.33 -15.96 -6.89
N ILE A 119 -1.63 -15.73 -5.78
CA ILE A 119 -0.16 -15.87 -5.72
C ILE A 119 0.32 -17.31 -5.48
N GLY A 120 -0.56 -18.19 -5.02
CA GLY A 120 -0.31 -19.61 -4.76
C GLY A 120 0.17 -19.91 -3.36
N SER A 121 1.19 -19.22 -2.87
CA SER A 121 1.76 -19.39 -1.53
C SER A 121 2.53 -18.14 -1.10
N ASP A 122 2.88 -18.07 0.18
CA ASP A 122 3.63 -16.96 0.76
C ASP A 122 4.85 -17.46 1.57
N PRO A 123 5.84 -18.09 0.91
CA PRO A 123 6.98 -18.68 1.62
C PRO A 123 7.88 -17.65 2.32
N LEU A 124 7.87 -16.39 1.86
CA LEU A 124 8.69 -15.31 2.43
C LEU A 124 7.92 -14.44 3.42
N ASN A 125 6.69 -14.83 3.77
CA ASN A 125 5.84 -14.10 4.72
C ASN A 125 5.67 -12.61 4.36
N LYS A 126 5.44 -12.32 3.08
CA LYS A 126 5.23 -10.97 2.55
C LYS A 126 3.80 -10.46 2.76
N CYS A 127 2.84 -11.36 2.87
CA CYS A 127 1.41 -11.03 3.04
C CYS A 127 1.10 -10.72 4.50
N ARG A 128 0.77 -9.47 4.80
CA ARG A 128 0.53 -8.99 6.16
C ARG A 128 -0.79 -8.24 6.23
N ARG A 129 -1.55 -8.42 7.32
CA ARG A 129 -2.75 -7.64 7.56
C ARG A 129 -2.38 -6.26 8.11
N LEU A 130 -3.00 -5.19 7.57
CA LEU A 130 -2.60 -3.82 7.89
C LEU A 130 -2.66 -3.53 9.40
N LEU A 131 -3.76 -3.84 10.08
CA LEU A 131 -3.91 -3.52 11.50
C LEU A 131 -3.11 -4.45 12.44
N ASP A 132 -2.43 -5.48 11.91
CA ASP A 132 -1.50 -6.29 12.72
C ASP A 132 -0.24 -5.53 13.10
N PHE A 133 0.07 -4.41 12.44
CA PHE A 133 1.16 -3.52 12.83
C PHE A 133 0.79 -2.61 14.01
N THR A 134 -0.48 -2.54 14.38
CA THR A 134 -0.99 -1.72 15.49
C THR A 134 -1.09 -2.51 16.79
N ASP A 135 -1.37 -1.80 17.88
CA ASP A 135 -1.67 -2.38 19.19
C ASP A 135 -3.07 -3.03 19.30
N SER A 136 -3.88 -2.90 18.24
CA SER A 136 -5.25 -3.44 18.18
C SER A 136 -5.47 -4.23 16.89
N PRO A 137 -4.87 -5.44 16.77
CA PRO A 137 -4.95 -6.26 15.55
C PRO A 137 -6.39 -6.69 15.26
N ARG A 138 -6.89 -6.35 14.10
CA ARG A 138 -8.21 -6.74 13.59
C ARG A 138 -8.31 -6.44 12.11
N ASP A 139 -9.41 -6.82 11.48
CA ASP A 139 -9.72 -6.44 10.12
C ASP A 139 -10.08 -4.95 10.00
N VAL A 140 -9.76 -4.34 8.89
CA VAL A 140 -10.36 -3.08 8.45
C VAL A 140 -11.71 -3.40 7.83
N SER A 141 -12.79 -2.90 8.44
CA SER A 141 -14.15 -3.13 7.95
C SER A 141 -14.32 -2.60 6.53
N ASP A 142 -15.07 -3.33 5.71
CA ASP A 142 -15.36 -2.91 4.34
C ASP A 142 -16.47 -1.84 4.34
N PRO A 143 -16.17 -0.60 3.94
CA PRO A 143 -17.12 0.49 3.97
C PRO A 143 -18.24 0.34 2.93
N TRP A 144 -18.06 -0.53 1.94
CA TRP A 144 -19.13 -0.91 1.02
C TRP A 144 -20.32 -1.50 1.75
N TYR A 145 -20.09 -2.29 2.81
CA TYR A 145 -21.14 -2.91 3.63
C TYR A 145 -21.55 -2.06 4.83
N THR A 146 -20.61 -1.39 5.48
CA THR A 146 -20.89 -0.60 6.69
C THR A 146 -21.40 0.80 6.39
N GLY A 147 -21.02 1.37 5.24
CA GLY A 147 -21.26 2.78 4.90
C GLY A 147 -20.39 3.76 5.69
N ASP A 148 -19.54 3.29 6.61
CA ASP A 148 -18.74 4.13 7.50
C ASP A 148 -17.33 4.38 6.92
N PHE A 149 -17.24 5.30 5.96
CA PHE A 149 -15.97 5.68 5.34
C PHE A 149 -15.05 6.46 6.29
N ASP A 150 -15.61 7.16 7.28
CA ASP A 150 -14.83 7.87 8.29
C ASP A 150 -14.07 6.89 9.21
N LEU A 151 -14.74 5.86 9.68
CA LEU A 151 -14.08 4.79 10.44
C LEU A 151 -12.99 4.11 9.61
N THR A 152 -13.28 3.79 8.36
CA THR A 152 -12.30 3.19 7.44
C THR A 152 -11.09 4.10 7.30
N TYR A 153 -11.26 5.39 7.07
CA TYR A 153 -10.16 6.35 6.96
C TYR A 153 -9.29 6.37 8.23
N ARG A 154 -9.92 6.41 9.40
CA ARG A 154 -9.21 6.39 10.69
C ARG A 154 -8.41 5.10 10.89
N ASP A 155 -9.00 3.96 10.57
CA ASP A 155 -8.32 2.66 10.66
C ASP A 155 -7.13 2.56 9.71
N LEU A 156 -7.33 3.00 8.47
CA LEU A 156 -6.25 3.02 7.47
C LEU A 156 -5.11 3.95 7.87
N THR A 157 -5.42 5.12 8.42
CA THR A 157 -4.40 6.07 8.92
C THR A 157 -3.60 5.47 10.07
N ARG A 158 -4.26 4.83 11.04
CA ARG A 158 -3.57 4.12 12.13
C ARG A 158 -2.68 3.00 11.61
N GLY A 159 -3.21 2.17 10.72
CA GLY A 159 -2.48 1.06 10.14
C GLY A 159 -1.29 1.51 9.30
N CYS A 160 -1.47 2.49 8.44
CA CYS A 160 -0.40 3.05 7.61
C CYS A 160 0.70 3.71 8.45
N THR A 161 0.34 4.44 9.52
CA THR A 161 1.32 5.04 10.44
C THR A 161 2.15 3.95 11.13
N ALA A 162 1.51 2.94 11.67
CA ALA A 162 2.20 1.83 12.34
C ALA A 162 3.07 1.02 11.35
N LEU A 163 2.59 0.80 10.14
CA LEU A 163 3.38 0.15 9.08
C LEU A 163 4.63 0.96 8.75
N LEU A 164 4.50 2.26 8.56
CA LEU A 164 5.66 3.11 8.27
C LEU A 164 6.67 3.10 9.40
N ASP A 165 6.25 3.19 10.65
CA ASP A 165 7.13 3.12 11.83
C ASP A 165 7.87 1.77 11.86
N TYR A 166 7.17 0.67 11.60
CA TYR A 166 7.78 -0.67 11.49
C TYR A 166 8.83 -0.71 10.38
N LEU A 167 8.52 -0.22 9.19
CA LEU A 167 9.45 -0.25 8.06
C LEU A 167 10.66 0.64 8.29
N MET A 168 10.49 1.80 8.90
CA MET A 168 11.59 2.69 9.28
C MET A 168 12.52 2.02 10.31
N SER A 169 12.00 1.26 11.26
CA SER A 169 12.83 0.51 12.22
C SER A 169 13.68 -0.54 11.50
N GLN A 170 13.11 -1.24 10.50
CA GLN A 170 13.85 -2.22 9.71
C GLN A 170 14.96 -1.58 8.84
N MET A 171 14.77 -0.33 8.42
CA MET A 171 15.80 0.40 7.66
C MET A 171 17.00 0.78 8.54
N ASN A 172 16.77 1.12 9.80
CA ASN A 172 17.81 1.50 10.74
C ASN A 172 18.65 0.33 11.23
N ASP A 173 18.12 -0.90 11.13
CA ASP A 173 18.79 -2.13 11.56
C ASP A 173 19.67 -2.74 10.44
N ARG A 174 19.76 -2.09 9.27
CA ARG A 174 20.60 -2.50 8.13
C ARG A 174 21.88 -1.68 8.07
#